data_4cfc67c6874789d141d9d6ccb85e996c
#
_entry.id   4cfc67c6874789d141d9d6ccb85e996c
#
_cell.length_a   1.000
_cell.length_b   1.000
_cell.length_c   1.000
_cell.angle_alpha   90.00
_cell.angle_beta   90.00
_cell.angle_gamma   90.00
#
_symmetry.space_group_name_H-M   'P 1'
#
loop_
_entity.id
_entity.type
_entity.pdbx_description
1 polymer ?
#
loop_
_entity_poly.entity_id
_entity_poly.type
_entity_poly.pdbx_seq_one_letter_code
_entity_poly.pdbx_strand_id
1 'polypeptide(L)'
;MANHKSAKKRIRRNANRAEINKSRISRIRTFLKRVETAIASGDKGAAQTALKEAQPELMRGVSKGVIHKNTASRKMSRLSAKVKAVGA
;
A
#
# COMPACT_ATOMS: atom_id res chain seq x y z
N MET A 1 -16.40 -29.63 17.34
CA MET A 1 -15.74 -28.98 18.47
C MET A 1 -14.47 -28.27 18.03
N ALA A 2 -14.26 -27.08 18.53
CA ALA A 2 -13.14 -26.20 18.11
C ALA A 2 -11.77 -26.66 18.62
N ASN A 3 -11.68 -27.79 19.33
CA ASN A 3 -10.44 -28.23 19.97
C ASN A 3 -9.61 -29.25 19.16
N HIS A 4 -9.98 -29.47 17.92
CA HIS A 4 -9.19 -30.34 17.05
C HIS A 4 -7.87 -29.66 16.65
N LYS A 5 -6.82 -30.45 16.49
CA LYS A 5 -5.50 -29.96 16.05
C LYS A 5 -5.58 -29.15 14.76
N SER A 6 -6.45 -29.54 13.81
CA SER A 6 -6.65 -28.83 12.55
C SER A 6 -7.26 -27.44 12.77
N ALA A 7 -8.21 -27.30 13.72
CA ALA A 7 -8.80 -26.01 14.05
C ALA A 7 -7.76 -25.08 14.68
N LYS A 8 -6.92 -25.58 15.56
CA LYS A 8 -5.82 -24.80 16.18
C LYS A 8 -4.80 -24.35 15.14
N LYS A 9 -4.45 -25.21 14.19
CA LYS A 9 -3.56 -24.86 13.08
C LYS A 9 -4.15 -23.76 12.20
N ARG A 10 -5.45 -23.84 11.93
CA ARG A 10 -6.17 -22.84 11.14
C ARG A 10 -6.15 -21.47 11.83
N ILE A 11 -6.38 -21.43 13.12
CA ILE A 11 -6.35 -20.20 13.92
C ILE A 11 -4.96 -19.56 13.85
N ARG A 12 -3.89 -20.34 14.03
CA ARG A 12 -2.51 -19.83 13.91
C ARG A 12 -2.22 -19.30 12.53
N ARG A 13 -2.64 -20.02 11.49
CA ARG A 13 -2.44 -19.60 10.09
C ARG A 13 -3.15 -18.28 9.82
N ASN A 14 -4.38 -18.12 10.30
CA ASN A 14 -5.13 -16.88 10.13
C ASN A 14 -4.49 -15.72 10.88
N ALA A 15 -4.00 -15.95 12.08
CA ALA A 15 -3.28 -14.93 12.85
C ALA A 15 -2.01 -14.48 12.13
N ASN A 16 -1.21 -15.43 11.61
CA ASN A 16 0.00 -15.12 10.84
C ASN A 16 -0.31 -14.33 9.57
N ARG A 17 -1.36 -14.69 8.85
CA ARG A 17 -1.80 -13.96 7.66
C ARG A 17 -2.22 -12.54 8.00
N ALA A 18 -2.94 -12.36 9.10
CA ALA A 18 -3.36 -11.04 9.54
C ALA A 18 -2.15 -10.14 9.84
N GLU A 19 -1.13 -10.66 10.50
CA GLU A 19 0.11 -9.92 10.77
C GLU A 19 0.86 -9.56 9.49
N ILE A 20 1.00 -10.51 8.57
CA ILE A 20 1.67 -10.29 7.29
C ILE A 20 0.93 -9.21 6.49
N ASN A 21 -0.40 -9.31 6.42
CA ASN A 21 -1.22 -8.32 5.70
C ASN A 21 -1.14 -6.95 6.34
N LYS A 22 -1.14 -6.88 7.67
CA LYS A 22 -0.97 -5.63 8.40
C LYS A 22 0.37 -4.96 8.07
N SER A 23 1.45 -5.74 8.03
CA SER A 23 2.78 -5.25 7.66
C SER A 23 2.80 -4.71 6.23
N ARG A 24 2.16 -5.40 5.30
CA ARG A 24 2.06 -4.96 3.90
C ARG A 24 1.27 -3.66 3.77
N ILE A 25 0.14 -3.55 4.45
CA ILE A 25 -0.68 -2.33 4.44
C ILE A 25 0.10 -1.16 5.04
N SER A 26 0.80 -1.38 6.16
CA SER A 26 1.64 -0.35 6.78
C SER A 26 2.74 0.13 5.84
N ARG A 27 3.38 -0.78 5.13
CA ARG A 27 4.41 -0.46 4.15
C ARG A 27 3.84 0.39 3.01
N ILE A 28 2.70 0.00 2.47
CA ILE A 28 2.01 0.75 1.41
C ILE A 28 1.67 2.16 1.88
N ARG A 29 1.10 2.28 3.08
CA ARG A 29 0.77 3.58 3.68
C ARG A 29 1.99 4.48 3.83
N THR A 30 3.13 3.91 4.22
CA THR A 30 4.39 4.63 4.36
C THR A 30 4.83 5.21 3.02
N PHE A 31 4.80 4.42 1.94
CA PHE A 31 5.15 4.89 0.61
C PHE A 31 4.20 5.96 0.10
N LEU A 32 2.90 5.80 0.31
CA LEU A 32 1.90 6.80 -0.08
C LEU A 32 2.10 8.11 0.70
N LYS A 33 2.41 8.02 1.98
CA LYS A 33 2.70 9.19 2.82
C LYS A 33 3.93 9.94 2.34
N ARG A 34 4.96 9.24 1.88
CA ARG A 34 6.16 9.86 1.31
C ARG A 34 5.83 10.69 0.07
N VAL A 35 4.92 10.17 -0.78
CA VAL A 35 4.44 10.92 -1.96
C VAL A 35 3.72 12.18 -1.51
N GLU A 36 2.80 12.09 -0.57
CA GLU A 36 2.05 13.23 -0.05
C GLU A 36 2.95 14.27 0.59
N THR A 37 3.94 13.83 1.37
CA THR A 37 4.92 14.71 2.00
C THR A 37 5.74 15.46 0.94
N ALA A 38 6.17 14.78 -0.10
CA ALA A 38 6.92 15.39 -1.19
C ALA A 38 6.06 16.40 -1.96
N ILE A 39 4.79 16.11 -2.19
CA ILE A 39 3.83 17.03 -2.81
C ILE A 39 3.68 18.28 -1.94
N ALA A 40 3.52 18.11 -0.64
CA ALA A 40 3.36 19.22 0.30
C ALA A 40 4.61 20.10 0.38
N SER A 41 5.80 19.53 0.16
CA SER A 41 7.06 20.29 0.15
C SER A 41 7.23 21.10 -1.13
N GLY A 42 6.44 20.84 -2.17
CA GLY A 42 6.52 21.54 -3.45
C GLY A 42 7.67 21.10 -4.35
N ASP A 43 8.38 20.04 -3.99
CA ASP A 43 9.48 19.49 -4.79
C ASP A 43 8.95 18.45 -5.77
N LYS A 44 8.79 18.84 -7.03
CA LYS A 44 8.28 17.97 -8.08
C LYS A 44 9.16 16.76 -8.33
N GLY A 45 10.48 16.93 -8.32
CA GLY A 45 11.43 15.85 -8.51
C GLY A 45 11.30 14.78 -7.43
N ALA A 46 11.24 15.22 -6.16
CA ALA A 46 11.04 14.32 -5.04
C ALA A 46 9.69 13.62 -5.10
N ALA A 47 8.64 14.34 -5.50
CA ALA A 47 7.29 13.79 -5.66
C ALA A 47 7.25 12.73 -6.75
N GLN A 48 7.88 12.97 -7.88
CA GLN A 48 7.97 11.99 -8.98
C GLN A 48 8.73 10.74 -8.57
N THR A 49 9.85 10.89 -7.87
CA THR A 49 10.63 9.76 -7.36
C THR A 49 9.82 8.94 -6.36
N ALA A 50 9.17 9.61 -5.41
CA ALA A 50 8.33 8.95 -4.41
C ALA A 50 7.16 8.20 -5.07
N LEU A 51 6.55 8.76 -6.10
CA LEU A 51 5.47 8.12 -6.84
C LEU A 51 5.95 6.86 -7.56
N LYS A 52 7.13 6.91 -8.18
CA LYS A 52 7.74 5.74 -8.83
C LYS A 52 8.02 4.62 -7.84
N GLU A 53 8.43 4.95 -6.63
CA GLU A 53 8.69 3.98 -5.57
C GLU A 53 7.39 3.42 -4.98
N ALA A 54 6.34 4.21 -4.91
CA ALA A 54 5.04 3.79 -4.37
C ALA A 54 4.29 2.86 -5.32
N GLN A 55 4.43 3.03 -6.63
CA GLN A 55 3.70 2.26 -7.62
C GLN A 55 3.91 0.75 -7.47
N PRO A 56 5.15 0.21 -7.42
CA PRO A 56 5.35 -1.23 -7.26
C PRO A 56 4.81 -1.75 -5.92
N GLU A 57 4.82 -0.94 -4.88
CA GLU A 57 4.29 -1.35 -3.58
C GLU A 57 2.76 -1.52 -3.64
N LEU A 58 2.05 -0.61 -4.33
CA LEU A 58 0.61 -0.74 -4.55
C LEU A 58 0.29 -1.97 -5.41
N MET A 59 1.08 -2.20 -6.46
CA MET A 59 0.92 -3.36 -7.34
C MET A 59 1.11 -4.67 -6.57
N ARG A 60 2.10 -4.74 -5.69
CA ARG A 60 2.29 -5.90 -4.81
C ARG A 60 1.11 -6.10 -3.88
N GLY A 61 0.56 -5.02 -3.33
CA GLY A 61 -0.63 -5.08 -2.49
C GLY A 61 -1.81 -5.68 -3.21
N VAL A 62 -2.01 -5.32 -4.48
CA VAL A 62 -3.06 -5.90 -5.32
C VAL A 62 -2.78 -7.40 -5.57
N SER A 63 -1.56 -7.76 -5.94
CA SER A 63 -1.17 -9.16 -6.19
C SER A 63 -1.35 -10.03 -4.98
N LYS A 64 -1.10 -9.50 -3.79
CA LYS A 64 -1.22 -10.24 -2.53
C LYS A 64 -2.63 -10.17 -1.94
N GLY A 65 -3.56 -9.47 -2.58
CA GLY A 65 -4.94 -9.39 -2.16
C GLY A 65 -5.21 -8.51 -0.94
N VAL A 66 -4.26 -7.67 -0.52
CA VAL A 66 -4.45 -6.77 0.62
C VAL A 66 -5.11 -5.45 0.23
N ILE A 67 -5.07 -5.10 -1.05
CA ILE A 67 -5.73 -3.92 -1.62
C ILE A 67 -6.48 -4.34 -2.87
N HIS A 68 -7.72 -3.86 -3.02
CA HIS A 68 -8.49 -4.08 -4.23
C HIS A 68 -7.87 -3.29 -5.40
N LYS A 69 -7.82 -3.91 -6.55
CA LYS A 69 -7.23 -3.34 -7.77
C LYS A 69 -7.84 -1.96 -8.13
N ASN A 70 -9.14 -1.79 -7.97
CA ASN A 70 -9.82 -0.51 -8.25
C ASN A 70 -9.39 0.59 -7.26
N THR A 71 -9.19 0.23 -5.99
CA THR A 71 -8.71 1.16 -4.97
C THR A 71 -7.29 1.61 -5.29
N ALA A 72 -6.42 0.69 -5.66
CA ALA A 72 -5.03 0.99 -6.03
C ALA A 72 -4.98 1.89 -7.26
N SER A 73 -5.74 1.58 -8.30
CA SER A 73 -5.81 2.40 -9.53
C SER A 73 -6.27 3.81 -9.24
N ARG A 74 -7.30 3.96 -8.41
CA ARG A 74 -7.84 5.28 -8.03
C ARG A 74 -6.81 6.10 -7.27
N LYS A 75 -6.13 5.50 -6.30
CA LYS A 75 -5.07 6.18 -5.54
C LYS A 75 -3.93 6.61 -6.44
N MET A 76 -3.48 5.76 -7.36
CA MET A 76 -2.41 6.08 -8.28
C MET A 76 -2.79 7.22 -9.22
N SER A 77 -4.00 7.21 -9.77
CA SER A 77 -4.51 8.28 -10.63
C SER A 77 -4.54 9.62 -9.91
N ARG A 78 -5.05 9.64 -8.68
CA ARG A 78 -5.14 10.86 -7.88
C ARG A 78 -3.76 11.40 -7.52
N LEU A 79 -2.84 10.54 -7.09
CA LEU A 79 -1.48 10.95 -6.74
C LEU A 79 -0.72 11.42 -7.96
N SER A 80 -0.86 10.74 -9.09
CA SER A 80 -0.23 11.14 -10.36
C SER A 80 -0.67 12.54 -10.78
N ALA A 81 -1.98 12.84 -10.69
CA ALA A 81 -2.51 14.16 -10.98
C ALA A 81 -1.94 15.23 -10.05
N LYS A 82 -1.85 14.95 -8.75
CA LYS A 82 -1.27 15.86 -7.77
C LYS A 82 0.22 16.12 -8.03
N VAL A 83 0.96 15.08 -8.39
CA VAL A 83 2.39 15.21 -8.70
C VAL A 83 2.59 16.07 -9.94
N LYS A 84 1.76 15.91 -10.96
CA LYS A 84 1.81 16.77 -12.17
C LYS A 84 1.51 18.22 -11.85
N ALA A 85 0.66 18.49 -10.88
CA ALA A 85 0.30 19.85 -10.48
C ALA A 85 1.38 20.54 -9.66
N VAL A 86 2.33 19.80 -9.07
CA VAL A 86 3.41 20.39 -8.28
C VAL A 86 4.32 21.23 -9.18
N GLY A 87 4.53 22.46 -8.81
CA GLY A 87 5.38 23.39 -9.58
C GLY A 87 4.79 23.86 -10.90
N ALA A 88 3.51 23.60 -11.13
CA ALA A 88 2.81 24.08 -12.35
C ALA A 88 2.39 25.55 -12.21
#